data_740f499863b11c40edcd3d6edbc7a788
#
_entry.id   740f499863b11c40edcd3d6edbc7a788
#
_cell.length_a   1.000
_cell.length_b   1.000
_cell.length_c   1.000
_cell.angle_alpha   90.00
_cell.angle_beta   90.00
_cell.angle_gamma   90.00
#
_symmetry.space_group_name_H-M   'P 1'
#
loop_
_entity.id
_entity.type
_entity.pdbx_description
1 polymer ?
#
loop_
_entity_poly.entity_id
_entity_poly.type
_entity_poly.pdbx_seq_one_letter_code
_entity_poly.pdbx_strand_id
1 'polypeptide(L)'
;MQTKTELIQFTKEEIDGIWNLVKNLIRKACIRAGGFVSEEHIKEYCKQGKMQLWVVITETNEVLCVCVTEVRIYPNYSVCDTKIVTGKRYKEWFNYVDKIAEWAKEQGCKKMEIFSRPGYVRMFKEKGYVATHVQVEKEL
;
A
#
# COMPACT_ATOMS: atom_id res chain seq x y z
N MET A 1 -13.48 5.35 23.61
CA MET A 1 -12.25 6.13 23.48
C MET A 1 -11.56 5.75 22.18
N GLN A 2 -11.23 6.71 21.35
CA GLN A 2 -10.55 6.42 20.09
C GLN A 2 -9.08 6.10 20.35
N THR A 3 -8.60 5.02 19.74
CA THR A 3 -7.19 4.66 19.79
C THR A 3 -6.40 5.68 18.96
N LYS A 4 -5.33 6.22 19.53
CA LYS A 4 -4.43 7.08 18.76
C LYS A 4 -3.66 6.24 17.77
N THR A 5 -3.61 6.72 16.54
CA THR A 5 -2.94 6.04 15.44
C THR A 5 -1.97 7.02 14.77
N GLU A 6 -1.02 6.47 14.05
CA GLU A 6 -0.04 7.23 13.31
C GLU A 6 0.26 6.53 12.00
N LEU A 7 0.38 7.31 10.92
CA LEU A 7 0.87 6.80 9.64
C LEU A 7 2.37 7.07 9.58
N ILE A 8 3.13 6.02 9.34
CA ILE A 8 4.59 6.11 9.22
C ILE A 8 5.01 5.60 7.86
N GLN A 9 5.78 6.41 7.13
CA GLN A 9 6.51 5.96 5.97
C GLN A 9 7.92 5.58 6.42
N PHE A 10 8.28 4.32 6.27
CA PHE A 10 9.59 3.84 6.69
C PHE A 10 10.63 4.11 5.61
N THR A 11 11.80 4.62 6.02
CA THR A 11 12.92 4.80 5.11
C THR A 11 13.51 3.44 4.75
N LYS A 12 14.28 3.37 3.66
CA LYS A 12 14.91 2.13 3.25
C LYS A 12 15.85 1.55 4.32
N GLU A 13 16.44 2.40 5.16
CA GLU A 13 17.31 1.98 6.25
C GLU A 13 16.52 1.39 7.44
N GLU A 14 15.25 1.71 7.55
CA GLU A 14 14.39 1.26 8.65
C GLU A 14 13.66 -0.04 8.38
N ILE A 15 13.71 -0.54 7.14
CA ILE A 15 12.91 -1.69 6.72
C ILE A 15 13.23 -2.94 7.54
N ASP A 16 14.50 -3.24 7.75
CA ASP A 16 14.87 -4.43 8.54
C ASP A 16 14.29 -4.40 9.95
N GLY A 17 14.25 -3.21 10.56
CA GLY A 17 13.75 -3.06 11.94
C GLY A 17 12.24 -3.26 12.08
N ILE A 18 11.45 -2.91 11.06
CA ILE A 18 9.99 -3.03 11.13
C ILE A 18 9.49 -4.35 10.55
N TRP A 19 10.32 -5.05 9.77
CA TRP A 19 9.87 -6.17 8.93
C TRP A 19 9.11 -7.26 9.67
N ASN A 20 9.58 -7.64 10.86
CA ASN A 20 8.93 -8.70 11.63
C ASN A 20 7.48 -8.38 12.01
N LEU A 21 7.13 -7.09 12.14
CA LEU A 21 5.76 -6.68 12.46
C LEU A 21 4.83 -6.73 11.26
N VAL A 22 5.35 -6.64 10.05
CA VAL A 22 4.52 -6.50 8.85
C VAL A 22 4.60 -7.68 7.88
N LYS A 23 5.62 -8.52 7.98
CA LYS A 23 5.88 -9.56 6.97
C LYS A 23 4.72 -10.52 6.76
N ASN A 24 4.00 -10.91 7.81
CA ASN A 24 2.90 -11.86 7.68
C ASN A 24 1.70 -11.25 6.96
N LEU A 25 1.41 -9.97 7.21
CA LEU A 25 0.36 -9.25 6.50
C LEU A 25 0.69 -9.12 5.03
N ILE A 26 1.94 -8.78 4.73
CA ILE A 26 2.41 -8.65 3.35
C ILE A 26 2.37 -10.00 2.63
N ARG A 27 2.82 -11.08 3.30
CA ARG A 27 2.77 -12.43 2.75
C ARG A 27 1.35 -12.83 2.35
N LYS A 28 0.39 -12.63 3.26
CA LYS A 28 -1.00 -12.97 3.00
C LYS A 28 -1.56 -12.18 1.82
N ALA A 29 -1.20 -10.90 1.72
CA ALA A 29 -1.61 -10.06 0.61
C ALA A 29 -1.02 -10.52 -0.72
N CYS A 30 0.26 -10.92 -0.73
CA CYS A 30 0.91 -11.47 -1.92
C CYS A 30 0.25 -12.75 -2.40
N ILE A 31 -0.10 -13.64 -1.48
CA ILE A 31 -0.78 -14.89 -1.80
C ILE A 31 -2.17 -14.60 -2.41
N ARG A 32 -2.93 -13.69 -1.82
CA ARG A 32 -4.25 -13.30 -2.34
C ARG A 32 -4.17 -12.69 -3.74
N ALA A 33 -3.06 -12.01 -4.03
CA ALA A 33 -2.86 -11.35 -5.33
C ALA A 33 -2.37 -12.33 -6.42
N GLY A 34 -2.22 -13.61 -6.11
CA GLY A 34 -1.80 -14.61 -7.08
C GLY A 34 -0.36 -15.08 -6.95
N GLY A 35 0.39 -14.57 -5.99
CA GLY A 35 1.73 -15.04 -5.68
C GLY A 35 2.82 -14.67 -6.68
N PHE A 36 2.60 -13.67 -7.53
CA PHE A 36 3.61 -13.26 -8.51
C PHE A 36 4.83 -12.57 -7.89
N VAL A 37 4.70 -12.08 -6.66
CA VAL A 37 5.81 -11.62 -5.82
C VAL A 37 5.59 -12.15 -4.41
N SER A 38 6.67 -12.30 -3.65
CA SER A 38 6.64 -12.72 -2.26
C SER A 38 6.99 -11.55 -1.35
N GLU A 39 6.78 -11.74 -0.03
CA GLU A 39 7.17 -10.74 0.96
C GLU A 39 8.68 -10.45 0.92
N GLU A 40 9.50 -11.43 0.56
CA GLU A 40 10.94 -11.21 0.46
C GLU A 40 11.30 -10.28 -0.71
N HIS A 41 10.59 -10.40 -1.83
CA HIS A 41 10.77 -9.48 -2.95
C HIS A 41 10.37 -8.05 -2.56
N ILE A 42 9.24 -7.92 -1.88
CA ILE A 42 8.76 -6.60 -1.42
C ILE A 42 9.78 -5.97 -0.46
N LYS A 43 10.29 -6.78 0.48
CA LYS A 43 11.31 -6.31 1.43
C LYS A 43 12.51 -5.73 0.69
N GLU A 44 13.04 -6.49 -0.27
CA GLU A 44 14.22 -6.08 -1.03
C GLU A 44 13.96 -4.79 -1.83
N TYR A 45 12.80 -4.69 -2.49
CA TYR A 45 12.44 -3.48 -3.23
C TYR A 45 12.31 -2.25 -2.32
N CYS A 46 11.78 -2.43 -1.12
CA CYS A 46 11.70 -1.35 -0.14
C CYS A 46 13.09 -0.93 0.32
N LYS A 47 13.98 -1.89 0.55
CA LYS A 47 15.37 -1.60 0.94
C LYS A 47 16.15 -0.89 -0.17
N GLN A 48 15.80 -1.13 -1.41
CA GLN A 48 16.40 -0.45 -2.56
C GLN A 48 15.80 0.93 -2.84
N GLY A 49 14.73 1.29 -2.13
CA GLY A 49 14.02 2.55 -2.36
C GLY A 49 13.10 2.52 -3.58
N LYS A 50 12.92 1.36 -4.22
CA LYS A 50 12.03 1.21 -5.38
C LYS A 50 10.55 1.19 -4.98
N MET A 51 10.27 0.74 -3.76
CA MET A 51 8.94 0.73 -3.19
C MET A 51 8.96 1.44 -1.85
N GLN A 52 7.81 1.93 -1.43
CA GLN A 52 7.66 2.60 -0.15
C GLN A 52 6.77 1.76 0.75
N LEU A 53 7.16 1.65 2.01
CA LEU A 53 6.40 0.94 3.04
C LEU A 53 5.74 1.96 3.96
N TRP A 54 4.41 1.85 4.07
CA TRP A 54 3.59 2.70 4.93
C TRP A 54 2.87 1.81 5.94
N VAL A 55 2.87 2.22 7.19
CA VAL A 55 2.20 1.47 8.24
C VAL A 55 1.35 2.42 9.08
N VAL A 56 0.12 2.04 9.36
CA VAL A 56 -0.72 2.70 10.35
C VAL A 56 -0.63 1.88 11.61
N ILE A 57 -0.14 2.49 12.68
CA ILE A 57 0.19 1.80 13.92
C ILE A 57 -0.41 2.54 15.11
N THR A 58 -0.79 1.79 16.14
CA THR A 58 -1.31 2.35 17.39
C THR A 58 -0.17 2.67 18.36
N GLU A 59 -0.51 3.37 19.45
CA GLU A 59 0.45 3.67 20.52
C GLU A 59 1.06 2.41 21.16
N THR A 60 0.36 1.28 21.08
CA THR A 60 0.83 0.01 21.64
C THR A 60 1.48 -0.88 20.57
N ASN A 61 1.88 -0.29 19.45
CA ASN A 61 2.54 -0.98 18.33
C ASN A 61 1.67 -2.05 17.64
N GLU A 62 0.36 -1.89 17.72
CA GLU A 62 -0.55 -2.73 16.92
C GLU A 62 -0.62 -2.18 15.50
N VAL A 63 -0.35 -3.02 14.51
CA VAL A 63 -0.41 -2.64 13.09
C VAL A 63 -1.85 -2.76 12.61
N LEU A 64 -2.44 -1.64 12.19
CA LEU A 64 -3.80 -1.60 11.67
C LEU A 64 -3.86 -1.71 10.15
N CYS A 65 -2.85 -1.22 9.46
CA CYS A 65 -2.81 -1.25 8.01
C CYS A 65 -1.37 -1.22 7.52
N VAL A 66 -1.13 -1.95 6.44
CA VAL A 66 0.14 -1.88 5.70
C VAL A 66 -0.19 -1.54 4.27
N CYS A 67 0.49 -0.52 3.75
CA CYS A 67 0.44 -0.15 2.33
C CYS A 67 1.84 -0.23 1.74
N VAL A 68 1.92 -0.73 0.53
CA VAL A 68 3.17 -0.71 -0.25
C VAL A 68 2.89 0.01 -1.56
N THR A 69 3.65 1.05 -1.83
CA THR A 69 3.49 1.85 -3.04
C THR A 69 4.74 1.80 -3.90
N GLU A 70 4.58 2.09 -5.18
CA GLU A 70 5.68 2.22 -6.12
C GLU A 70 5.37 3.39 -7.06
N VAL A 71 6.31 4.33 -7.21
CA VAL A 71 6.17 5.39 -8.19
C VAL A 71 6.61 4.85 -9.53
N ARG A 72 5.67 4.82 -10.50
CA ARG A 72 5.95 4.37 -11.86
C ARG A 72 6.02 5.56 -12.79
N ILE A 73 7.11 5.65 -13.53
CA ILE A 73 7.36 6.74 -14.46
C ILE A 73 7.06 6.26 -15.87
N TYR A 74 5.99 6.80 -16.46
CA TYR A 74 5.63 6.53 -17.85
C TYR A 74 6.00 7.73 -18.71
N PRO A 75 6.06 7.59 -20.05
CA PRO A 75 6.46 8.69 -20.92
C PRO A 75 5.63 9.98 -20.75
N ASN A 76 4.32 9.85 -20.53
CA ASN A 76 3.44 11.02 -20.45
C ASN A 76 3.21 11.54 -19.04
N TYR A 77 3.30 10.68 -18.02
CA TYR A 77 3.10 11.07 -16.63
C TYR A 77 3.53 9.95 -15.68
N SER A 78 3.70 10.30 -14.42
CA SER A 78 4.02 9.33 -13.38
C SER A 78 2.76 9.00 -12.57
N VAL A 79 2.70 7.77 -12.05
CA VAL A 79 1.62 7.32 -11.20
C VAL A 79 2.19 6.71 -9.92
N CYS A 80 1.43 6.80 -8.83
CA CYS A 80 1.74 6.07 -7.61
C CYS A 80 0.87 4.82 -7.60
N ASP A 81 1.50 3.68 -7.76
CA ASP A 81 0.82 2.39 -7.79
C ASP A 81 0.83 1.79 -6.39
N THR A 82 -0.34 1.58 -5.82
CA THR A 82 -0.48 0.93 -4.52
C THR A 82 -0.56 -0.57 -4.76
N LYS A 83 0.55 -1.25 -4.49
CA LYS A 83 0.69 -2.69 -4.69
C LYS A 83 -0.08 -3.50 -3.66
N ILE A 84 -0.06 -3.02 -2.42
CA ILE A 84 -0.65 -3.71 -1.29
C ILE A 84 -1.37 -2.70 -0.42
N VAL A 85 -2.61 -3.00 -0.08
CA VAL A 85 -3.36 -2.36 0.98
C VAL A 85 -3.99 -3.49 1.78
N THR A 86 -3.56 -3.68 3.00
CA THR A 86 -4.10 -4.72 3.85
C THR A 86 -4.18 -4.24 5.29
N GLY A 87 -5.26 -4.56 5.96
CA GLY A 87 -5.45 -4.13 7.33
C GLY A 87 -6.77 -4.56 7.92
N LYS A 88 -7.01 -4.14 9.14
CA LYS A 88 -8.23 -4.38 9.89
C LYS A 88 -8.79 -3.07 10.40
N ARG A 89 -10.11 -3.04 10.69
CA ARG A 89 -10.78 -1.84 11.21
C ARG A 89 -10.54 -0.64 10.29
N TYR A 90 -10.93 -0.79 9.01
CA TYR A 90 -10.59 0.19 7.97
C TYR A 90 -11.01 1.64 8.33
N LYS A 91 -12.04 1.82 9.12
CA LYS A 91 -12.49 3.16 9.52
C LYS A 91 -11.45 3.91 10.34
N GLU A 92 -10.53 3.19 10.99
CA GLU A 92 -9.47 3.80 11.79
C GLU A 92 -8.25 4.20 10.97
N TRP A 93 -8.11 3.70 9.74
CA TRP A 93 -6.94 4.01 8.91
C TRP A 93 -7.28 4.59 7.54
N PHE A 94 -8.52 4.48 7.10
CA PHE A 94 -8.86 4.85 5.72
C PHE A 94 -8.55 6.31 5.37
N ASN A 95 -8.67 7.22 6.32
CA ASN A 95 -8.36 8.63 6.07
C ASN A 95 -6.87 8.88 5.77
N TYR A 96 -5.98 7.99 6.21
CA TYR A 96 -4.56 8.12 5.91
C TYR A 96 -4.23 7.89 4.43
N VAL A 97 -5.15 7.29 3.68
CA VAL A 97 -5.00 7.13 2.23
C VAL A 97 -4.82 8.49 1.55
N ASP A 98 -5.49 9.51 2.04
CA ASP A 98 -5.36 10.88 1.52
C ASP A 98 -3.96 11.43 1.74
N LYS A 99 -3.32 11.07 2.84
CA LYS A 99 -1.95 11.51 3.14
C LYS A 99 -0.95 10.88 2.17
N ILE A 100 -1.16 9.62 1.84
CA ILE A 100 -0.32 8.94 0.84
C ILE A 100 -0.50 9.59 -0.53
N ALA A 101 -1.74 9.96 -0.88
CA ALA A 101 -2.02 10.65 -2.12
C ALA A 101 -1.36 12.04 -2.18
N GLU A 102 -1.36 12.77 -1.07
CA GLU A 102 -0.65 14.05 -0.96
C GLU A 102 0.84 13.87 -1.21
N TRP A 103 1.43 12.86 -0.59
CA TRP A 103 2.84 12.54 -0.80
C TRP A 103 3.11 12.22 -2.27
N ALA A 104 2.27 11.41 -2.89
CA ALA A 104 2.43 11.04 -4.30
C ALA A 104 2.40 12.27 -5.21
N LYS A 105 1.51 13.21 -4.92
CA LYS A 105 1.42 14.46 -5.64
C LYS A 105 2.71 15.27 -5.51
N GLU A 106 3.28 15.31 -4.33
CA GLU A 106 4.58 15.98 -4.08
C GLU A 106 5.70 15.32 -4.87
N GLN A 107 5.61 14.00 -5.13
CA GLN A 107 6.58 13.28 -5.95
C GLN A 107 6.36 13.49 -7.45
N GLY A 108 5.35 14.27 -7.84
CA GLY A 108 5.08 14.56 -9.24
C GLY A 108 4.11 13.58 -9.91
N CYS A 109 3.47 12.71 -9.13
CA CYS A 109 2.50 11.77 -9.70
C CYS A 109 1.20 12.48 -10.07
N LYS A 110 0.61 12.09 -11.20
CA LYS A 110 -0.69 12.59 -11.63
C LYS A 110 -1.85 11.75 -11.15
N LYS A 111 -1.60 10.49 -10.83
CA LYS A 111 -2.65 9.55 -10.45
C LYS A 111 -2.19 8.64 -9.33
N MET A 112 -3.14 8.24 -8.50
CA MET A 112 -3.02 7.07 -7.64
C MET A 112 -3.66 5.89 -8.35
N GLU A 113 -3.01 4.75 -8.38
CA GLU A 113 -3.58 3.51 -8.87
C GLU A 113 -3.56 2.48 -7.75
N ILE A 114 -4.60 1.68 -7.64
CA ILE A 114 -4.69 0.64 -6.62
C ILE A 114 -5.11 -0.65 -7.29
N PHE A 115 -4.30 -1.68 -7.09
CA PHE A 115 -4.66 -3.04 -7.46
C PHE A 115 -5.42 -3.64 -6.28
N SER A 116 -6.74 -3.48 -6.28
CA SER A 116 -7.55 -3.80 -5.11
C SER A 116 -8.43 -5.02 -5.32
N ARG A 117 -8.82 -5.63 -4.20
CA ARG A 117 -9.88 -6.64 -4.22
C ARG A 117 -11.22 -5.94 -4.52
N PRO A 118 -12.17 -6.65 -5.18
CA PRO A 118 -13.47 -6.05 -5.52
C PRO A 118 -14.17 -5.38 -4.33
N GLY A 119 -14.02 -5.94 -3.13
CA GLY A 119 -14.65 -5.37 -1.93
C GLY A 119 -14.14 -3.97 -1.56
N TYR A 120 -12.93 -3.61 -1.99
CA TYR A 120 -12.36 -2.30 -1.70
C TYR A 120 -12.81 -1.23 -2.69
N VAL A 121 -13.33 -1.59 -3.85
CA VAL A 121 -13.75 -0.63 -4.90
C VAL A 121 -14.77 0.36 -4.34
N ARG A 122 -15.79 -0.13 -3.63
CA ARG A 122 -16.82 0.73 -3.04
C ARG A 122 -16.21 1.73 -2.05
N MET A 123 -15.28 1.27 -1.23
CA MET A 123 -14.63 2.06 -0.21
C MET A 123 -13.81 3.19 -0.83
N PHE A 124 -12.99 2.87 -1.82
CA PHE A 124 -12.15 3.86 -2.48
C PHE A 124 -12.94 4.82 -3.35
N LYS A 125 -14.11 4.43 -3.82
CA LYS A 125 -14.99 5.30 -4.59
C LYS A 125 -15.36 6.56 -3.82
N GLU A 126 -15.53 6.46 -2.51
CA GLU A 126 -15.82 7.61 -1.64
C GLU A 126 -14.71 8.65 -1.67
N LYS A 127 -13.50 8.25 -2.03
CA LYS A 127 -12.32 9.12 -2.12
C LYS A 127 -12.04 9.58 -3.56
N GLY A 128 -12.97 9.35 -4.48
CA GLY A 128 -12.82 9.77 -5.86
C GLY A 128 -12.11 8.76 -6.76
N TYR A 129 -11.83 7.56 -6.27
CA TYR A 129 -11.25 6.51 -7.10
C TYR A 129 -12.32 5.88 -7.98
N VAL A 130 -11.94 5.56 -9.21
CA VAL A 130 -12.85 4.99 -10.21
C VAL A 130 -12.24 3.70 -10.74
N ALA A 131 -13.06 2.64 -10.84
CA ALA A 131 -12.62 1.40 -11.45
C ALA A 131 -12.50 1.62 -12.97
N THR A 132 -11.30 1.47 -13.51
CA THR A 132 -11.02 1.79 -14.92
C THR A 132 -10.80 0.57 -15.80
N HIS A 133 -10.21 -0.50 -15.26
CA HIS A 133 -9.79 -1.66 -16.03
C HIS A 133 -10.09 -2.94 -15.28
N VAL A 134 -10.26 -4.02 -16.04
CA VAL A 134 -10.37 -5.37 -15.50
C VAL A 134 -9.25 -6.20 -16.10
N GLN A 135 -8.50 -6.89 -15.25
CA GLN A 135 -7.45 -7.80 -15.69
C GLN A 135 -8.07 -9.16 -16.03
N VAL A 136 -7.73 -9.68 -17.19
CA VAL A 136 -8.20 -11.00 -17.64
C VAL A 136 -6.98 -11.91 -17.76
N GLU A 137 -7.05 -13.08 -17.12
CA GLU A 137 -5.91 -13.99 -17.06
C GLU A 137 -6.26 -15.35 -17.59
N LYS A 138 -5.26 -16.03 -18.13
CA LYS A 138 -5.35 -17.44 -18.55
C LYS A 138 -4.05 -18.14 -18.16
N GLU A 139 -4.15 -19.26 -17.47
CA GLU A 139 -2.99 -20.10 -17.21
C GLU A 139 -2.57 -20.82 -18.48
N LEU A 140 -1.27 -20.92 -18.72
CA LEU A 140 -0.69 -21.55 -19.90
C LEU A 140 -0.10 -22.92 -19.59
#